data_bdc22f49814bdc0be420537c63ab7720
#
_entry.id   bdc22f49814bdc0be420537c63ab7720
#
_cell.length_a   1.000
_cell.length_b   1.000
_cell.length_c   1.000
_cell.angle_alpha   90.00
_cell.angle_beta   90.00
_cell.angle_gamma   90.00
#
_symmetry.space_group_name_H-M   'P 1'
#
loop_
_entity.id
_entity.type
_entity.pdbx_description
1 polymer ?
#
loop_
_entity_poly.entity_id
_entity_poly.type
_entity_poly.pdbx_seq_one_letter_code
_entity_poly.pdbx_strand_id
1 'polypeptide(L)'
;LLRTSTLASDSLDLLSLLYSDKNYSQPLSVGFKGNPHMGSLVLNSMIGGPAYNAFKSTFSNGDRIFIISSICGGTGAAGFPLLLQNFRQSDNNHIRDSYIGALSVMPYFRLSDPGQTSDIDSNDFMTKTKSALTYYTRQDFTNLYDSMYYIADPDKQTHPYTNDEIKQENKAHIIELLGAYSIFHFAINNSHRGTVNEYCIGSNDDKINFDTIGNSTKQALGHDLTSLHLLSKLHNTIKENKNNLSFCKVNNFNSSFFSDPFFTDAENGLELFLNDYYQSWIKELDENDRGFNPFDLKLKGKFNTLINGNGHYVE
;
A
#
# COMPACT_ATOMS: atom_id res chain seq x y z
N LEU A 1 -27.52 2.11 -11.70
CA LEU A 1 -26.74 1.25 -10.92
C LEU A 1 -27.52 0.28 -10.08
N LEU A 2 -28.31 0.66 -9.14
CA LEU A 2 -29.36 -0.18 -8.59
C LEU A 2 -30.50 -0.21 -9.63
N ARG A 3 -30.82 -1.38 -10.17
CA ARG A 3 -32.03 -1.54 -10.99
C ARG A 3 -33.22 -1.46 -10.05
N THR A 4 -33.61 -0.24 -9.70
CA THR A 4 -34.74 0.04 -8.80
C THR A 4 -36.04 -0.58 -9.30
N SER A 5 -36.14 -0.84 -10.63
CA SER A 5 -37.30 -1.48 -11.25
C SER A 5 -37.59 -2.93 -10.79
N THR A 6 -36.70 -3.55 -10.07
CA THR A 6 -36.87 -4.94 -9.58
C THR A 6 -37.07 -5.04 -8.07
N LEU A 7 -37.05 -3.91 -7.35
CA LEU A 7 -37.19 -3.86 -5.89
C LEU A 7 -38.67 -3.73 -5.49
N ALA A 8 -39.03 -4.33 -4.37
CA ALA A 8 -40.33 -4.11 -3.76
C ALA A 8 -40.51 -2.63 -3.34
N SER A 9 -41.74 -2.15 -3.32
CA SER A 9 -42.09 -0.76 -2.96
C SER A 9 -41.45 -0.33 -1.64
N ASP A 10 -41.61 -1.15 -0.60
CA ASP A 10 -41.10 -0.86 0.74
C ASP A 10 -39.57 -0.74 0.79
N SER A 11 -38.85 -1.50 -0.07
CA SER A 11 -37.41 -1.41 -0.21
C SER A 11 -37.01 -0.12 -0.93
N LEU A 12 -37.78 0.34 -1.91
CA LEU A 12 -37.56 1.62 -2.59
C LEU A 12 -37.76 2.80 -1.65
N ASP A 13 -38.80 2.75 -0.83
CA ASP A 13 -39.11 3.80 0.15
C ASP A 13 -37.98 3.90 1.20
N LEU A 14 -37.50 2.76 1.70
CA LEU A 14 -36.36 2.71 2.61
C LEU A 14 -35.09 3.27 1.97
N LEU A 15 -34.80 2.88 0.73
CA LEU A 15 -33.64 3.37 -0.01
C LEU A 15 -33.74 4.89 -0.25
N SER A 16 -34.92 5.40 -0.61
CA SER A 16 -35.13 6.84 -0.81
C SER A 16 -34.97 7.67 0.46
N LEU A 17 -35.22 7.06 1.61
CA LEU A 17 -34.98 7.66 2.91
C LEU A 17 -33.48 7.72 3.27
N LEU A 18 -32.71 6.68 2.88
CA LEU A 18 -31.30 6.53 3.24
C LEU A 18 -30.34 7.19 2.24
N TYR A 19 -30.74 7.33 1.00
CA TYR A 19 -29.87 7.77 -0.10
C TYR A 19 -30.52 8.89 -0.93
N SER A 20 -29.72 9.90 -1.24
CA SER A 20 -30.14 10.99 -2.12
C SER A 20 -30.08 10.59 -3.60
N ASP A 21 -30.78 11.34 -4.47
CA ASP A 21 -30.70 11.18 -5.93
C ASP A 21 -29.27 11.29 -6.46
N LYS A 22 -28.44 12.09 -5.81
CA LYS A 22 -27.02 12.21 -6.12
C LYS A 22 -26.27 10.89 -5.86
N ASN A 23 -26.58 10.17 -4.80
CA ASN A 23 -26.01 8.86 -4.53
C ASN A 23 -26.39 7.83 -5.59
N TYR A 24 -27.64 7.84 -6.06
CA TYR A 24 -28.10 6.91 -7.12
C TYR A 24 -27.46 7.17 -8.47
N SER A 25 -27.19 8.42 -8.80
CA SER A 25 -26.60 8.82 -10.08
C SER A 25 -25.07 8.79 -10.11
N GLN A 26 -24.42 8.51 -8.98
CA GLN A 26 -22.96 8.52 -8.87
C GLN A 26 -22.31 7.47 -9.79
N PRO A 27 -21.38 7.84 -10.67
CA PRO A 27 -20.62 6.88 -11.47
C PRO A 27 -19.68 6.06 -10.58
N LEU A 28 -19.61 4.75 -10.82
CA LEU A 28 -18.75 3.84 -10.07
C LEU A 28 -17.35 3.66 -10.68
N SER A 29 -17.06 4.33 -11.77
CA SER A 29 -15.77 4.23 -12.47
C SER A 29 -14.56 4.61 -11.58
N VAL A 30 -14.81 5.44 -10.57
CA VAL A 30 -13.78 5.93 -9.63
C VAL A 30 -14.07 5.52 -8.16
N GLY A 31 -14.80 4.43 -7.99
CA GLY A 31 -15.17 3.93 -6.66
C GLY A 31 -16.32 4.73 -6.01
N PHE A 32 -16.41 4.71 -4.68
CA PHE A 32 -17.56 5.26 -3.94
C PHE A 32 -17.34 6.67 -3.38
N LYS A 33 -16.31 7.37 -3.79
CA LYS A 33 -16.05 8.78 -3.48
C LYS A 33 -16.32 9.15 -2.00
N GLY A 34 -15.76 8.37 -1.07
CA GLY A 34 -15.93 8.62 0.37
C GLY A 34 -17.30 8.26 0.97
N ASN A 35 -18.15 7.51 0.24
CA ASN A 35 -19.46 7.05 0.69
C ASN A 35 -19.45 5.54 1.00
N PRO A 36 -19.00 5.09 2.17
CA PRO A 36 -18.87 3.66 2.50
C PRO A 36 -20.24 2.94 2.56
N HIS A 37 -21.32 3.63 2.93
CA HIS A 37 -22.66 3.06 2.95
C HIS A 37 -23.13 2.65 1.55
N MET A 38 -22.88 3.46 0.51
CA MET A 38 -23.13 3.08 -0.88
C MET A 38 -22.21 1.93 -1.32
N GLY A 39 -20.96 2.00 -0.89
CA GLY A 39 -19.99 0.94 -1.12
C GLY A 39 -20.45 -0.41 -0.57
N SER A 40 -20.94 -0.45 0.65
CA SER A 40 -21.44 -1.66 1.28
C SER A 40 -22.61 -2.27 0.52
N LEU A 41 -23.55 -1.46 0.07
CA LEU A 41 -24.71 -1.93 -0.70
C LEU A 41 -24.31 -2.56 -2.04
N VAL A 42 -23.45 -1.87 -2.78
CA VAL A 42 -23.01 -2.35 -4.10
C VAL A 42 -22.08 -3.56 -3.98
N LEU A 43 -21.09 -3.50 -3.09
CA LEU A 43 -20.15 -4.60 -2.90
C LEU A 43 -20.85 -5.86 -2.37
N ASN A 44 -21.85 -5.72 -1.51
CA ASN A 44 -22.63 -6.85 -1.06
C ASN A 44 -23.37 -7.57 -2.22
N SER A 45 -23.81 -6.82 -3.24
CA SER A 45 -24.42 -7.43 -4.44
C SER A 45 -23.41 -8.19 -5.31
N MET A 46 -22.12 -7.96 -5.14
CA MET A 46 -21.05 -8.66 -5.87
C MET A 46 -20.61 -9.94 -5.17
N ILE A 47 -20.94 -10.12 -3.89
CA ILE A 47 -20.69 -11.37 -3.16
C ILE A 47 -21.51 -12.49 -3.80
N GLY A 48 -20.83 -13.60 -4.12
CA GLY A 48 -21.44 -14.69 -4.90
C GLY A 48 -21.42 -14.49 -6.42
N GLY A 49 -20.95 -13.34 -6.90
CA GLY A 49 -20.72 -13.09 -8.33
C GLY A 49 -19.54 -13.89 -8.90
N PRO A 50 -19.36 -13.87 -10.25
CA PRO A 50 -18.35 -14.69 -10.92
C PRO A 50 -16.92 -14.46 -10.40
N ALA A 51 -16.53 -13.22 -10.14
CA ALA A 51 -15.20 -12.88 -9.63
C ALA A 51 -14.96 -13.43 -8.21
N TYR A 52 -15.95 -13.31 -7.33
CA TYR A 52 -15.87 -13.85 -5.99
C TYR A 52 -15.82 -15.40 -5.99
N ASN A 53 -16.61 -16.05 -6.85
CA ASN A 53 -16.59 -17.50 -7.00
C ASN A 53 -15.27 -17.99 -7.63
N ALA A 54 -14.69 -17.25 -8.57
CA ALA A 54 -13.37 -17.57 -9.10
C ALA A 54 -12.30 -17.50 -8.01
N PHE A 55 -12.30 -16.47 -7.17
CA PHE A 55 -11.42 -16.40 -5.98
C PHE A 55 -11.62 -17.61 -5.06
N LYS A 56 -12.86 -17.97 -4.72
CA LYS A 56 -13.13 -19.13 -3.87
C LYS A 56 -12.60 -20.43 -4.45
N SER A 57 -12.66 -20.61 -5.76
CA SER A 57 -12.23 -21.84 -6.44
C SER A 57 -10.71 -22.01 -6.50
N THR A 58 -9.95 -20.92 -6.42
CA THR A 58 -8.48 -20.95 -6.45
C THR A 58 -7.87 -21.11 -5.06
N PHE A 59 -8.65 -20.94 -3.99
CA PHE A 59 -8.16 -20.94 -2.62
C PHE A 59 -7.96 -22.35 -2.09
N SER A 60 -6.78 -22.63 -1.57
CA SER A 60 -6.32 -23.95 -1.12
C SER A 60 -5.97 -23.98 0.37
N ASN A 61 -5.77 -25.18 0.90
CA ASN A 61 -5.33 -25.34 2.28
C ASN A 61 -3.93 -24.73 2.49
N GLY A 62 -3.79 -23.92 3.53
CA GLY A 62 -2.55 -23.22 3.85
C GLY A 62 -2.45 -21.83 3.24
N ASP A 63 -3.33 -21.45 2.33
CA ASP A 63 -3.40 -20.08 1.83
C ASP A 63 -3.82 -19.11 2.93
N ARG A 64 -3.32 -17.90 2.84
CA ARG A 64 -3.61 -16.81 3.78
C ARG A 64 -4.24 -15.64 3.04
N ILE A 65 -5.06 -14.88 3.74
CA ILE A 65 -5.72 -13.70 3.19
C ILE A 65 -5.13 -12.46 3.84
N PHE A 66 -4.73 -11.48 3.03
CA PHE A 66 -4.33 -10.17 3.53
C PHE A 66 -5.12 -9.07 2.81
N ILE A 67 -5.88 -8.30 3.57
CA ILE A 67 -6.77 -7.26 3.03
C ILE A 67 -6.13 -5.89 3.27
N ILE A 68 -5.97 -5.11 2.22
CA ILE A 68 -5.45 -3.73 2.31
C ILE A 68 -6.59 -2.76 2.03
N SER A 69 -6.83 -1.84 2.95
CA SER A 69 -7.90 -0.87 2.80
C SER A 69 -7.58 0.47 3.47
N SER A 70 -8.12 1.55 2.91
CA SER A 70 -8.16 2.84 3.60
C SER A 70 -9.41 2.91 4.49
N ILE A 71 -9.23 3.30 5.74
CA ILE A 71 -10.32 3.39 6.72
C ILE A 71 -11.27 4.57 6.46
N CYS A 72 -10.77 5.63 5.84
CA CYS A 72 -11.53 6.85 5.58
C CYS A 72 -12.11 6.95 4.18
N GLY A 73 -11.77 6.01 3.29
CA GLY A 73 -12.27 5.95 1.92
C GLY A 73 -13.67 5.36 1.80
N GLY A 74 -14.25 5.45 0.59
CA GLY A 74 -15.56 4.86 0.32
C GLY A 74 -15.50 3.35 0.08
N THR A 75 -14.59 2.91 -0.79
CA THR A 75 -14.47 1.50 -1.21
C THR A 75 -13.83 0.64 -0.13
N GLY A 76 -12.68 1.07 0.40
CA GLY A 76 -11.95 0.31 1.42
C GLY A 76 -12.73 0.17 2.72
N ALA A 77 -13.28 1.28 3.22
CA ALA A 77 -14.07 1.28 4.45
C ALA A 77 -15.36 0.44 4.36
N ALA A 78 -15.93 0.32 3.15
CA ALA A 78 -17.09 -0.55 2.92
C ALA A 78 -16.70 -2.02 2.71
N GLY A 79 -15.68 -2.25 1.88
CA GLY A 79 -15.30 -3.60 1.45
C GLY A 79 -14.60 -4.40 2.53
N PHE A 80 -13.80 -3.77 3.37
CA PHE A 80 -13.03 -4.47 4.39
C PHE A 80 -13.91 -5.26 5.37
N PRO A 81 -14.85 -4.64 6.11
CA PRO A 81 -15.71 -5.40 7.03
C PRO A 81 -16.61 -6.40 6.32
N LEU A 82 -17.09 -6.06 5.12
CA LEU A 82 -17.93 -6.94 4.33
C LEU A 82 -17.18 -8.21 3.91
N LEU A 83 -15.96 -8.08 3.41
CA LEU A 83 -15.15 -9.23 3.00
C LEU A 83 -14.78 -10.11 4.18
N LEU A 84 -14.39 -9.54 5.32
CA LEU A 84 -14.09 -10.30 6.54
C LEU A 84 -15.26 -11.17 6.97
N GLN A 85 -16.47 -10.61 7.05
CA GLN A 85 -17.67 -11.34 7.40
C GLN A 85 -17.95 -12.47 6.42
N ASN A 86 -17.88 -12.19 5.11
CA ASN A 86 -18.14 -13.18 4.08
C ASN A 86 -17.07 -14.29 4.05
N PHE A 87 -15.81 -13.99 4.32
CA PHE A 87 -14.77 -15.01 4.41
C PHE A 87 -15.00 -15.93 5.61
N ARG A 88 -15.34 -15.38 6.77
CA ARG A 88 -15.63 -16.18 7.98
C ARG A 88 -16.94 -16.96 7.91
N GLN A 89 -17.86 -16.54 7.05
CA GLN A 89 -19.12 -17.25 6.78
C GLN A 89 -19.06 -18.14 5.53
N SER A 90 -17.89 -18.26 4.90
CA SER A 90 -17.72 -19.03 3.67
C SER A 90 -18.05 -20.52 3.88
N ASP A 91 -18.73 -21.12 2.91
CA ASP A 91 -18.93 -22.56 2.78
C ASP A 91 -17.62 -23.31 2.45
N ASN A 92 -16.62 -22.62 1.87
CA ASN A 92 -15.28 -23.15 1.68
C ASN A 92 -14.50 -23.10 3.01
N ASN A 93 -14.24 -24.28 3.60
CA ASN A 93 -13.52 -24.41 4.86
C ASN A 93 -12.12 -23.81 4.80
N HIS A 94 -11.42 -23.90 3.68
CA HIS A 94 -10.07 -23.35 3.53
C HIS A 94 -10.07 -21.83 3.68
N ILE A 95 -11.10 -21.15 3.17
CA ILE A 95 -11.27 -19.69 3.34
C ILE A 95 -11.72 -19.38 4.76
N ARG A 96 -12.78 -20.04 5.24
CA ARG A 96 -13.36 -19.76 6.55
C ARG A 96 -12.34 -19.91 7.68
N ASP A 97 -11.50 -20.92 7.59
CA ASP A 97 -10.53 -21.29 8.61
C ASP A 97 -9.12 -20.75 8.32
N SER A 98 -8.93 -19.98 7.24
CA SER A 98 -7.67 -19.37 6.88
C SER A 98 -7.19 -18.34 7.92
N TYR A 99 -5.88 -18.10 7.95
CA TYR A 99 -5.29 -17.00 8.69
C TYR A 99 -5.51 -15.70 7.92
N ILE A 100 -6.25 -14.74 8.50
CA ILE A 100 -6.61 -13.49 7.86
C ILE A 100 -5.89 -12.32 8.54
N GLY A 101 -5.13 -11.58 7.76
CA GLY A 101 -4.56 -10.30 8.15
C GLY A 101 -5.20 -9.13 7.41
N ALA A 102 -5.07 -7.97 7.97
CA ALA A 102 -5.52 -6.74 7.33
C ALA A 102 -4.60 -5.55 7.62
N LEU A 103 -4.46 -4.69 6.65
CA LEU A 103 -3.85 -3.38 6.78
C LEU A 103 -4.91 -2.31 6.63
N SER A 104 -5.11 -1.52 7.69
CA SER A 104 -5.94 -0.33 7.69
C SER A 104 -5.05 0.91 7.56
N VAL A 105 -5.11 1.53 6.39
CA VAL A 105 -4.40 2.79 6.13
C VAL A 105 -5.27 3.93 6.63
N MET A 106 -4.74 4.67 7.59
CA MET A 106 -5.37 5.83 8.20
C MET A 106 -5.10 7.10 7.37
N PRO A 107 -5.77 8.22 7.66
CA PRO A 107 -5.51 9.46 6.94
C PRO A 107 -4.05 9.87 7.02
N TYR A 108 -3.44 10.10 5.85
CA TYR A 108 -2.05 10.54 5.71
C TYR A 108 -1.87 11.62 4.63
N PHE A 109 -2.97 12.05 4.01
CA PHE A 109 -2.96 13.07 2.96
C PHE A 109 -4.16 14.01 3.09
N ARG A 110 -4.10 15.14 2.42
CA ARG A 110 -5.21 16.06 2.21
C ARG A 110 -5.44 16.25 0.72
N LEU A 111 -6.65 16.56 0.33
CA LEU A 111 -6.96 16.94 -1.04
C LEU A 111 -6.58 18.41 -1.26
N SER A 112 -5.94 18.69 -2.38
CA SER A 112 -5.30 19.98 -2.66
C SER A 112 -6.25 21.13 -2.94
N ASP A 113 -7.55 20.91 -3.05
CA ASP A 113 -8.49 22.01 -3.29
C ASP A 113 -9.88 21.72 -2.73
N PRO A 114 -10.23 22.34 -1.57
CA PRO A 114 -11.59 22.27 -1.04
C PRO A 114 -12.59 23.12 -1.83
N GLY A 115 -12.17 23.90 -2.83
CA GLY A 115 -13.01 24.85 -3.56
C GLY A 115 -13.58 24.33 -4.87
N GLN A 116 -13.07 23.22 -5.41
CA GLN A 116 -13.59 22.63 -6.64
C GLN A 116 -14.32 21.32 -6.36
N THR A 117 -15.60 21.28 -6.57
CA THR A 117 -16.52 20.15 -6.86
C THR A 117 -16.13 18.73 -6.42
N SER A 118 -15.16 18.53 -5.54
CA SER A 118 -14.83 17.22 -5.00
C SER A 118 -15.93 16.78 -4.05
N ASP A 119 -16.54 15.64 -4.33
CA ASP A 119 -17.50 15.00 -3.42
C ASP A 119 -16.83 14.44 -2.15
N ILE A 120 -15.51 14.55 -2.04
CA ILE A 120 -14.72 14.05 -0.93
C ILE A 120 -14.16 15.24 -0.16
N ASP A 121 -14.55 15.36 1.14
CA ASP A 121 -13.98 16.33 2.07
C ASP A 121 -12.94 15.65 2.98
N SER A 122 -11.69 16.09 2.89
CA SER A 122 -10.62 15.57 3.75
C SER A 122 -10.78 15.95 5.21
N ASN A 123 -11.57 16.98 5.55
CA ASN A 123 -11.89 17.33 6.93
C ASN A 123 -12.71 16.25 7.64
N ASP A 124 -13.47 15.47 6.89
CA ASP A 124 -14.25 14.35 7.42
C ASP A 124 -13.42 13.10 7.70
N PHE A 125 -12.19 13.00 7.20
CA PHE A 125 -11.37 11.78 7.30
C PHE A 125 -11.18 11.34 8.75
N MET A 126 -10.88 12.26 9.65
CA MET A 126 -10.69 11.93 11.07
C MET A 126 -11.96 11.46 11.74
N THR A 127 -13.11 12.07 11.42
CA THR A 127 -14.42 11.66 11.96
C THR A 127 -14.80 10.27 11.47
N LYS A 128 -14.62 10.01 10.18
CA LYS A 128 -14.84 8.69 9.56
C LYS A 128 -13.91 7.63 10.17
N THR A 129 -12.64 7.96 10.37
CA THR A 129 -11.66 7.08 11.02
C THR A 129 -12.08 6.71 12.43
N LYS A 130 -12.45 7.69 13.27
CA LYS A 130 -12.91 7.43 14.64
C LYS A 130 -14.14 6.54 14.67
N SER A 131 -15.10 6.79 13.80
CA SER A 131 -16.32 5.99 13.69
C SER A 131 -16.01 4.54 13.26
N ALA A 132 -15.13 4.36 12.30
CA ALA A 132 -14.72 3.03 11.84
C ALA A 132 -13.93 2.27 12.92
N LEU A 133 -12.98 2.93 13.60
CA LEU A 133 -12.26 2.33 14.72
C LEU A 133 -13.19 1.90 15.85
N THR A 134 -14.18 2.74 16.19
CA THR A 134 -15.20 2.38 17.18
C THR A 134 -15.98 1.12 16.76
N TYR A 135 -16.27 0.97 15.48
CA TYR A 135 -16.88 -0.25 14.95
C TYR A 135 -15.93 -1.46 15.03
N TYR A 136 -14.64 -1.28 14.72
CA TYR A 136 -13.65 -2.35 14.75
C TYR A 136 -13.31 -2.86 16.15
N THR A 137 -13.53 -2.05 17.21
CA THR A 137 -13.33 -2.48 18.60
C THR A 137 -14.45 -3.39 19.13
N ARG A 138 -15.52 -3.60 18.38
CA ARG A 138 -16.59 -4.52 18.79
C ARG A 138 -16.10 -5.94 18.80
N GLN A 139 -16.45 -6.70 19.80
CA GLN A 139 -16.01 -8.07 19.99
C GLN A 139 -16.41 -9.00 18.82
N ASP A 140 -17.56 -8.78 18.22
CA ASP A 140 -18.03 -9.51 17.05
C ASP A 140 -17.16 -9.25 15.80
N PHE A 141 -16.52 -8.09 15.72
CA PHE A 141 -15.64 -7.73 14.63
C PHE A 141 -14.20 -8.22 14.85
N THR A 142 -13.65 -8.08 16.06
CA THR A 142 -12.26 -8.51 16.37
C THR A 142 -12.02 -10.00 16.19
N ASN A 143 -13.06 -10.82 16.22
CA ASN A 143 -12.97 -12.26 15.96
C ASN A 143 -12.90 -12.63 14.47
N LEU A 144 -13.01 -11.65 13.58
CA LEU A 144 -13.01 -11.89 12.13
C LEU A 144 -11.62 -11.92 11.52
N TYR A 145 -10.62 -11.29 12.14
CA TYR A 145 -9.23 -11.26 11.68
C TYR A 145 -8.28 -11.86 12.74
N ASP A 146 -7.09 -12.21 12.31
CA ASP A 146 -6.05 -12.77 13.16
C ASP A 146 -4.86 -11.80 13.33
N SER A 147 -4.64 -10.93 12.36
CA SER A 147 -3.64 -9.85 12.45
C SER A 147 -4.19 -8.56 11.86
N MET A 148 -4.02 -7.45 12.58
CA MET A 148 -4.43 -6.13 12.14
C MET A 148 -3.26 -5.17 12.20
N TYR A 149 -3.00 -4.49 11.10
CA TYR A 149 -1.96 -3.48 10.97
C TYR A 149 -2.60 -2.12 10.77
N TYR A 150 -2.18 -1.16 11.57
CA TYR A 150 -2.61 0.23 11.49
C TYR A 150 -1.42 1.10 11.12
N ILE A 151 -1.51 1.80 10.00
CA ILE A 151 -0.49 2.75 9.57
C ILE A 151 -1.11 4.13 9.44
N ALA A 152 -0.54 5.09 10.16
CA ALA A 152 -0.95 6.49 10.15
C ALA A 152 0.26 7.40 9.98
N ASP A 153 0.11 8.46 9.21
CA ASP A 153 1.08 9.54 9.16
C ASP A 153 0.38 10.86 9.43
N PRO A 154 0.38 11.30 10.70
CA PRO A 154 -0.43 12.43 11.12
C PRO A 154 0.14 13.80 10.73
N ASP A 155 1.13 13.84 9.84
CA ASP A 155 1.76 15.10 9.45
C ASP A 155 0.72 16.13 8.99
N LYS A 156 0.66 17.23 9.71
CA LYS A 156 -0.26 18.34 9.46
C LYS A 156 0.06 19.13 8.19
N GLN A 157 1.27 19.02 7.68
CA GLN A 157 1.73 19.64 6.43
C GLN A 157 1.52 18.74 5.23
N THR A 158 0.63 17.85 5.33
CA THR A 158 0.26 16.78 4.43
C THR A 158 0.39 17.11 2.96
N HIS A 159 0.94 16.15 2.26
CA HIS A 159 1.02 16.14 0.81
C HIS A 159 -0.36 16.41 0.20
N PRO A 160 -0.50 17.46 -0.61
CA PRO A 160 -1.71 17.66 -1.36
C PRO A 160 -1.80 16.57 -2.43
N TYR A 161 -2.75 15.65 -2.28
CA TYR A 161 -3.10 14.72 -3.34
C TYR A 161 -4.14 15.36 -4.25
N THR A 162 -3.98 15.14 -5.55
CA THR A 162 -4.97 15.53 -6.53
C THR A 162 -6.05 14.46 -6.58
N ASN A 163 -7.32 14.88 -6.58
CA ASN A 163 -8.45 13.99 -6.81
C ASN A 163 -8.84 14.06 -8.29
N ASP A 164 -7.91 13.75 -9.18
CA ASP A 164 -8.17 13.73 -10.62
C ASP A 164 -8.64 12.34 -11.04
N GLU A 165 -9.89 12.09 -10.84
CA GLU A 165 -10.72 10.88 -11.06
C GLU A 165 -10.04 9.65 -11.68
N ILE A 166 -9.34 9.80 -12.81
CA ILE A 166 -8.73 8.70 -13.58
C ILE A 166 -7.21 8.81 -13.61
N LYS A 167 -6.66 10.01 -13.37
CA LYS A 167 -5.22 10.31 -13.45
C LYS A 167 -4.70 10.79 -12.10
N GLN A 168 -4.70 9.91 -11.13
CA GLN A 168 -4.08 10.22 -9.84
C GLN A 168 -2.56 10.03 -9.94
N GLU A 169 -1.84 11.09 -10.23
CA GLU A 169 -0.37 11.12 -10.23
C GLU A 169 0.12 11.63 -8.87
N ASN A 170 -0.13 10.85 -7.83
CA ASN A 170 0.32 11.20 -6.49
C ASN A 170 1.77 10.77 -6.29
N LYS A 171 2.52 11.56 -5.52
CA LYS A 171 3.91 11.21 -5.15
C LYS A 171 3.93 9.99 -4.24
N ALA A 172 5.04 9.26 -4.28
CA ALA A 172 5.29 8.16 -3.35
C ALA A 172 5.25 8.63 -1.89
N HIS A 173 4.84 7.74 -1.00
CA HIS A 173 4.75 8.01 0.43
C HIS A 173 5.33 6.83 1.23
N ILE A 174 5.96 7.11 2.38
CA ILE A 174 6.54 6.08 3.26
C ILE A 174 5.54 5.00 3.68
N ILE A 175 4.26 5.33 3.74
CA ILE A 175 3.18 4.39 4.03
C ILE A 175 3.14 3.22 3.06
N GLU A 176 3.50 3.43 1.79
CA GLU A 176 3.56 2.36 0.79
C GLU A 176 4.62 1.31 1.13
N LEU A 177 5.81 1.77 1.55
CA LEU A 177 6.90 0.89 1.99
C LEU A 177 6.51 0.13 3.25
N LEU A 178 5.96 0.82 4.24
CA LEU A 178 5.52 0.20 5.49
C LEU A 178 4.35 -0.77 5.27
N GLY A 179 3.46 -0.44 4.33
CA GLY A 179 2.38 -1.34 3.90
C GLY A 179 2.93 -2.63 3.28
N ALA A 180 3.92 -2.53 2.40
CA ALA A 180 4.60 -3.69 1.84
C ALA A 180 5.28 -4.54 2.93
N TYR A 181 5.95 -3.92 3.88
CA TYR A 181 6.54 -4.62 5.04
C TYR A 181 5.48 -5.33 5.89
N SER A 182 4.31 -4.76 6.06
CA SER A 182 3.20 -5.41 6.76
C SER A 182 2.77 -6.71 6.07
N ILE A 183 2.75 -6.73 4.74
CA ILE A 183 2.46 -7.95 3.96
C ILE A 183 3.54 -9.01 4.20
N PHE A 184 4.82 -8.63 4.10
CA PHE A 184 5.92 -9.57 4.36
C PHE A 184 5.91 -10.08 5.78
N HIS A 185 5.74 -9.21 6.78
CA HIS A 185 5.62 -9.60 8.17
C HIS A 185 4.49 -10.60 8.40
N PHE A 186 3.32 -10.36 7.81
CA PHE A 186 2.19 -11.26 7.86
C PHE A 186 2.49 -12.61 7.18
N ALA A 187 3.16 -12.60 6.03
CA ALA A 187 3.47 -13.80 5.26
C ALA A 187 4.43 -14.74 5.99
N ILE A 188 5.44 -14.19 6.69
CA ILE A 188 6.45 -14.98 7.41
C ILE A 188 6.08 -15.30 8.86
N ASN A 189 5.06 -14.63 9.39
CA ASN A 189 4.63 -14.84 10.77
C ASN A 189 4.00 -16.24 10.93
N ASN A 190 4.51 -17.01 11.90
CA ASN A 190 4.03 -18.35 12.22
C ASN A 190 2.83 -18.35 13.18
N SER A 191 2.14 -17.24 13.33
CA SER A 191 0.95 -17.14 14.15
C SER A 191 -0.19 -18.00 13.58
N HIS A 192 -1.00 -18.53 14.48
CA HIS A 192 -2.14 -19.39 14.15
C HIS A 192 -3.45 -18.65 14.39
N ARG A 193 -4.49 -19.09 13.71
CA ARG A 193 -5.84 -18.60 13.93
C ARG A 193 -6.26 -18.68 15.41
N GLY A 194 -6.99 -17.65 15.87
CA GLY A 194 -7.50 -17.57 17.24
C GLY A 194 -6.64 -16.72 18.20
N THR A 195 -5.50 -16.23 17.73
CA THR A 195 -4.71 -15.22 18.45
C THR A 195 -4.74 -13.93 17.65
N VAL A 196 -5.43 -12.93 18.15
CA VAL A 196 -5.50 -11.61 17.51
C VAL A 196 -4.25 -10.82 17.86
N ASN A 197 -3.51 -10.41 16.85
CA ASN A 197 -2.33 -9.56 16.97
C ASN A 197 -2.59 -8.22 16.30
N GLU A 198 -2.35 -7.14 17.02
CA GLU A 198 -2.48 -5.79 16.49
C GLU A 198 -1.13 -5.09 16.47
N TYR A 199 -0.83 -4.47 15.34
CA TYR A 199 0.42 -3.76 15.07
C TYR A 199 0.10 -2.33 14.67
N CYS A 200 0.82 -1.39 15.23
CA CYS A 200 0.63 0.02 14.95
C CYS A 200 1.96 0.67 14.58
N ILE A 201 1.95 1.44 13.51
CA ILE A 201 3.04 2.34 13.14
C ILE A 201 2.48 3.74 13.00
N GLY A 202 3.06 4.68 13.72
CA GLY A 202 2.70 6.07 13.75
C GLY A 202 2.88 6.67 15.14
N SER A 203 3.20 7.93 15.20
CA SER A 203 3.27 8.70 16.43
C SER A 203 1.96 9.46 16.66
N ASN A 204 1.66 9.80 17.91
CA ASN A 204 0.42 10.49 18.24
C ASN A 204 0.37 11.92 17.68
N ASP A 205 1.51 12.56 17.47
CA ASP A 205 1.56 13.99 17.11
C ASP A 205 2.55 14.32 15.98
N ASP A 206 3.43 13.38 15.60
CA ASP A 206 4.49 13.63 14.64
C ASP A 206 4.40 12.71 13.42
N LYS A 207 4.97 13.15 12.30
CA LYS A 207 5.14 12.34 11.11
C LYS A 207 5.95 11.07 11.41
N ILE A 208 5.69 10.01 10.65
CA ILE A 208 6.51 8.80 10.70
C ILE A 208 7.96 9.16 10.31
N ASN A 209 8.91 8.75 11.14
CA ASN A 209 10.33 8.82 10.82
C ASN A 209 11.06 7.55 11.29
N PHE A 210 12.31 7.37 10.85
CA PHE A 210 13.10 6.19 11.18
C PHE A 210 13.44 6.07 12.67
N ASP A 211 13.28 7.11 13.46
CA ASP A 211 13.51 7.06 14.90
C ASP A 211 12.26 6.61 15.68
N THR A 212 11.08 6.72 15.06
CA THR A 212 9.80 6.34 15.67
C THR A 212 9.30 4.95 15.29
N ILE A 213 9.81 4.37 14.20
CA ILE A 213 9.47 2.98 13.82
C ILE A 213 10.27 1.96 14.65
N GLY A 214 9.68 0.78 14.85
CA GLY A 214 10.33 -0.29 15.61
C GLY A 214 11.71 -0.70 15.05
N ASN A 215 12.64 -1.03 15.91
CA ASN A 215 14.04 -1.31 15.53
C ASN A 215 14.18 -2.39 14.44
N SER A 216 13.40 -3.45 14.49
CA SER A 216 13.45 -4.51 13.47
C SER A 216 13.01 -4.00 12.10
N THR A 217 11.93 -3.23 12.03
CA THR A 217 11.44 -2.61 10.80
C THR A 217 12.44 -1.56 10.29
N LYS A 218 13.00 -0.74 11.21
CA LYS A 218 14.02 0.25 10.88
C LYS A 218 15.25 -0.39 10.24
N GLN A 219 15.75 -1.48 10.82
CA GLN A 219 16.92 -2.18 10.29
C GLN A 219 16.63 -2.83 8.94
N ALA A 220 15.51 -3.53 8.80
CA ALA A 220 15.14 -4.17 7.55
C ALA A 220 14.95 -3.16 6.42
N LEU A 221 14.12 -2.14 6.65
CA LEU A 221 13.85 -1.09 5.67
C LEU A 221 15.12 -0.30 5.32
N GLY A 222 15.93 0.04 6.32
CA GLY A 222 17.20 0.73 6.12
C GLY A 222 18.18 -0.10 5.30
N HIS A 223 18.29 -1.40 5.56
CA HIS A 223 19.11 -2.33 4.77
C HIS A 223 18.64 -2.38 3.30
N ASP A 224 17.35 -2.56 3.07
CA ASP A 224 16.82 -2.71 1.72
C ASP A 224 16.92 -1.42 0.91
N LEU A 225 16.60 -0.28 1.51
CA LEU A 225 16.78 1.03 0.86
C LEU A 225 18.25 1.34 0.56
N THR A 226 19.16 0.97 1.45
CA THR A 226 20.60 1.12 1.22
C THR A 226 21.08 0.21 0.09
N SER A 227 20.60 -1.03 0.04
CA SER A 227 20.92 -1.98 -1.03
C SER A 227 20.40 -1.49 -2.38
N LEU A 228 19.18 -0.96 -2.44
CA LEU A 228 18.64 -0.34 -3.65
C LEU A 228 19.41 0.91 -4.06
N HIS A 229 19.88 1.71 -3.10
CA HIS A 229 20.73 2.86 -3.39
C HIS A 229 22.05 2.44 -4.03
N LEU A 230 22.71 1.44 -3.46
CA LEU A 230 23.95 0.89 -4.02
C LEU A 230 23.73 0.30 -5.42
N LEU A 231 22.65 -0.44 -5.61
CA LEU A 231 22.26 -0.99 -6.91
C LEU A 231 22.04 0.12 -7.94
N SER A 232 21.33 1.19 -7.57
CA SER A 232 21.11 2.36 -8.45
C SER A 232 22.44 3.00 -8.88
N LYS A 233 23.36 3.20 -7.93
CA LYS A 233 24.70 3.76 -8.24
C LYS A 233 25.51 2.82 -9.11
N LEU A 234 25.52 1.54 -8.82
CA LEU A 234 26.21 0.53 -9.60
C LEU A 234 25.65 0.45 -11.03
N HIS A 235 24.33 0.42 -11.17
CA HIS A 235 23.66 0.40 -12.47
C HIS A 235 24.08 1.59 -13.33
N ASN A 236 24.04 2.81 -12.80
CA ASN A 236 24.45 4.01 -13.51
C ASN A 236 25.93 3.96 -13.92
N THR A 237 26.80 3.50 -13.01
CA THR A 237 28.23 3.35 -13.29
C THR A 237 28.49 2.32 -14.40
N ILE A 238 27.77 1.19 -14.38
CA ILE A 238 27.89 0.17 -15.44
C ILE A 238 27.40 0.75 -16.77
N LYS A 239 26.24 1.42 -16.78
CA LYS A 239 25.65 1.99 -17.98
C LYS A 239 26.60 2.99 -18.67
N GLU A 240 27.20 3.87 -17.88
CA GLU A 240 28.14 4.88 -18.38
C GLU A 240 29.49 4.31 -18.85
N ASN A 241 29.91 3.19 -18.29
CA ASN A 241 31.28 2.67 -18.46
C ASN A 241 31.33 1.20 -18.92
N LYS A 242 30.29 0.68 -19.58
CA LYS A 242 30.19 -0.76 -19.98
C LYS A 242 31.49 -1.36 -20.55
N ASN A 243 32.17 -0.59 -21.39
CA ASN A 243 33.41 -1.05 -22.06
C ASN A 243 34.70 -0.86 -21.26
N ASN A 244 34.63 -0.12 -20.15
CA ASN A 244 35.82 0.29 -19.39
C ASN A 244 35.95 -0.39 -18.03
N LEU A 245 34.89 -1.04 -17.56
CA LEU A 245 34.90 -1.71 -16.25
C LEU A 245 35.86 -2.91 -16.26
N SER A 246 36.73 -2.97 -15.28
CA SER A 246 37.77 -3.99 -15.17
C SER A 246 37.19 -5.42 -15.12
N PHE A 247 36.08 -5.63 -14.45
CA PHE A 247 35.40 -6.93 -14.37
C PHE A 247 34.83 -7.37 -15.73
N CYS A 248 34.34 -6.43 -16.56
CA CYS A 248 33.92 -6.75 -17.93
C CYS A 248 35.09 -7.20 -18.83
N LYS A 249 36.25 -6.61 -18.61
CA LYS A 249 37.48 -6.98 -19.36
C LYS A 249 38.02 -8.35 -18.95
N VAL A 250 38.01 -8.66 -17.64
CA VAL A 250 38.56 -9.90 -17.10
C VAL A 250 37.69 -11.11 -17.45
N ASN A 251 36.37 -10.95 -17.47
CA ASN A 251 35.43 -12.06 -17.65
C ASN A 251 34.97 -12.24 -19.11
N ASN A 252 35.58 -11.57 -20.08
CA ASN A 252 35.18 -11.63 -21.48
C ASN A 252 33.67 -11.44 -21.71
N PHE A 253 33.02 -10.58 -20.91
CA PHE A 253 31.68 -10.13 -21.20
C PHE A 253 31.72 -9.40 -22.53
N ASN A 254 31.48 -10.15 -23.59
CA ASN A 254 31.51 -9.59 -24.94
C ASN A 254 30.26 -8.72 -25.17
N SER A 255 30.32 -7.90 -26.19
CA SER A 255 29.22 -7.01 -26.56
C SER A 255 27.92 -7.77 -26.85
N SER A 256 27.96 -9.06 -27.17
CA SER A 256 26.80 -9.88 -27.44
C SER A 256 25.94 -10.13 -26.17
N PHE A 257 26.57 -10.27 -24.98
CA PHE A 257 25.82 -10.42 -23.74
C PHE A 257 24.94 -9.19 -23.43
N PHE A 258 25.53 -7.99 -23.55
CA PHE A 258 24.78 -6.74 -23.30
C PHE A 258 23.79 -6.36 -24.42
N SER A 259 23.86 -7.08 -25.55
CA SER A 259 22.94 -6.90 -26.68
C SER A 259 21.88 -8.00 -26.74
N ASP A 260 21.90 -8.96 -25.80
CA ASP A 260 20.88 -9.98 -25.69
C ASP A 260 19.53 -9.33 -25.34
N PRO A 261 18.44 -9.61 -26.07
CA PRO A 261 17.13 -9.03 -25.81
C PRO A 261 16.65 -9.24 -24.37
N PHE A 262 16.87 -10.43 -23.82
CA PHE A 262 16.50 -10.73 -22.43
C PHE A 262 17.21 -9.81 -21.44
N PHE A 263 18.53 -9.60 -21.62
CA PHE A 263 19.30 -8.69 -20.78
C PHE A 263 18.84 -7.24 -20.95
N THR A 264 18.59 -6.82 -22.18
CA THR A 264 18.15 -5.46 -22.49
C THR A 264 16.78 -5.17 -21.89
N ASP A 265 15.85 -6.11 -21.96
CA ASP A 265 14.51 -5.96 -21.37
C ASP A 265 14.58 -5.91 -19.84
N ALA A 266 15.40 -6.74 -19.22
CA ALA A 266 15.63 -6.73 -17.77
C ALA A 266 16.32 -5.42 -17.32
N GLU A 267 17.30 -4.92 -18.08
CA GLU A 267 17.97 -3.64 -17.82
C GLU A 267 17.00 -2.47 -17.91
N ASN A 268 16.14 -2.44 -18.93
CA ASN A 268 15.12 -1.41 -19.10
C ASN A 268 14.08 -1.45 -17.95
N GLY A 269 13.65 -2.64 -17.55
CA GLY A 269 12.74 -2.80 -16.41
C GLY A 269 13.36 -2.33 -15.09
N LEU A 270 14.64 -2.64 -14.85
CA LEU A 270 15.37 -2.16 -13.69
C LEU A 270 15.54 -0.63 -13.71
N GLU A 271 15.90 -0.08 -14.87
CA GLU A 271 16.06 1.37 -15.03
C GLU A 271 14.74 2.11 -14.74
N LEU A 272 13.61 1.62 -15.26
CA LEU A 272 12.30 2.15 -14.99
C LEU A 272 11.99 2.12 -13.48
N PHE A 273 12.21 0.96 -12.84
CA PHE A 273 12.01 0.82 -11.40
C PHE A 273 12.87 1.80 -10.59
N LEU A 274 14.16 1.91 -10.90
CA LEU A 274 15.08 2.77 -10.16
C LEU A 274 14.76 4.25 -10.35
N ASN A 275 14.37 4.67 -11.55
CA ASN A 275 14.12 6.09 -11.85
C ASN A 275 12.73 6.54 -11.39
N ASP A 276 11.69 5.73 -11.60
CA ASP A 276 10.31 6.16 -11.34
C ASP A 276 9.87 5.83 -9.91
N TYR A 277 10.20 4.64 -9.39
CA TYR A 277 9.75 4.21 -8.07
C TYR A 277 10.78 4.50 -6.99
N TYR A 278 11.99 3.98 -7.11
CA TYR A 278 13.00 4.12 -6.07
C TYR A 278 13.37 5.59 -5.81
N GLN A 279 13.63 6.37 -6.86
CA GLN A 279 13.96 7.80 -6.71
C GLN A 279 12.80 8.60 -6.11
N SER A 280 11.57 8.23 -6.42
CA SER A 280 10.38 8.86 -5.84
C SER A 280 10.29 8.62 -4.32
N TRP A 281 10.58 7.40 -3.84
CA TRP A 281 10.64 7.11 -2.40
C TRP A 281 11.81 7.80 -1.70
N ILE A 282 13.00 7.80 -2.30
CA ILE A 282 14.14 8.52 -1.70
C ILE A 282 13.84 10.01 -1.56
N LYS A 283 13.22 10.59 -2.59
CA LYS A 283 12.82 12.00 -2.57
C LYS A 283 11.77 12.28 -1.48
N GLU A 284 10.80 11.41 -1.31
CA GLU A 284 9.82 11.51 -0.22
C GLU A 284 10.50 11.48 1.16
N LEU A 285 11.44 10.54 1.36
CA LEU A 285 12.14 10.38 2.63
C LEU A 285 13.04 11.60 2.96
N ASP A 286 13.63 12.22 1.97
CA ASP A 286 14.50 13.40 2.10
C ASP A 286 13.67 14.68 2.26
N GLU A 287 12.74 14.97 1.36
CA GLU A 287 11.90 16.18 1.38
C GLU A 287 11.04 16.28 2.66
N ASN A 288 10.65 15.16 3.23
CA ASN A 288 9.83 15.11 4.45
C ASN A 288 10.62 14.87 5.73
N ASP A 289 11.95 14.88 5.65
CA ASP A 289 12.81 14.72 6.82
C ASP A 289 12.40 13.49 7.68
N ARG A 290 12.35 12.32 7.02
CA ARG A 290 11.97 11.06 7.65
C ARG A 290 13.09 10.42 8.49
N GLY A 291 14.22 11.11 8.63
CA GLY A 291 15.38 10.63 9.39
C GLY A 291 16.15 9.49 8.70
N PHE A 292 15.82 9.16 7.46
CA PHE A 292 16.60 8.26 6.62
C PHE A 292 17.23 9.05 5.46
N ASN A 293 18.55 9.17 5.53
CA ASN A 293 19.32 9.73 4.42
C ASN A 293 20.44 8.77 4.06
N PRO A 294 20.31 8.02 2.95
CA PRO A 294 21.36 7.10 2.51
C PRO A 294 22.67 7.83 2.17
N PHE A 295 22.63 9.15 1.98
CA PHE A 295 23.81 9.98 1.78
C PHE A 295 24.44 10.46 3.10
N ASP A 296 23.70 10.41 4.19
CA ASP A 296 24.13 10.87 5.51
C ASP A 296 24.62 9.73 6.42
N LEU A 297 24.68 8.53 5.90
CA LEU A 297 25.50 7.49 6.52
C LEU A 297 26.87 8.14 6.74
N LYS A 298 27.28 8.27 8.00
CA LYS A 298 28.59 8.83 8.42
C LYS A 298 29.79 8.03 7.84
N LEU A 299 29.56 7.22 6.89
CA LEU A 299 30.45 6.59 5.93
C LEU A 299 30.94 7.57 4.85
N LYS A 300 30.59 8.86 4.92
CA LYS A 300 30.95 9.88 3.92
C LYS A 300 32.44 9.80 3.48
N GLY A 301 33.35 9.59 4.38
CA GLY A 301 34.76 9.48 4.05
C GLY A 301 35.12 8.16 3.36
N LYS A 302 34.58 7.04 3.81
CA LYS A 302 34.92 5.70 3.30
C LYS A 302 34.10 5.31 2.07
N PHE A 303 32.86 5.74 1.99
CA PHE A 303 31.98 5.39 0.89
C PHE A 303 32.28 6.19 -0.39
N ASN A 304 32.63 7.47 -0.27
CA ASN A 304 33.15 8.25 -1.39
C ASN A 304 34.48 7.69 -1.90
N THR A 305 35.27 7.09 -1.04
CA THR A 305 36.52 6.40 -1.44
C THR A 305 36.21 5.07 -2.14
N LEU A 306 35.16 4.34 -1.74
CA LEU A 306 34.72 3.11 -2.41
C LEU A 306 34.10 3.36 -3.80
N ILE A 307 33.36 4.44 -3.97
CA ILE A 307 32.68 4.77 -5.24
C ILE A 307 33.52 5.64 -6.15
N ASN A 308 34.29 6.57 -5.60
CA ASN A 308 35.13 7.51 -6.35
C ASN A 308 36.61 7.14 -6.31
N GLY A 309 37.00 6.13 -5.55
CA GLY A 309 38.37 5.77 -5.35
C GLY A 309 38.89 4.82 -6.42
N ASN A 310 40.08 5.06 -6.84
CA ASN A 310 40.91 4.28 -7.72
C ASN A 310 40.98 2.76 -7.40
N GLY A 311 39.86 2.05 -7.52
CA GLY A 311 39.85 0.61 -7.76
C GLY A 311 40.34 -0.32 -6.66
N HIS A 312 40.43 0.11 -5.42
CA HIS A 312 40.78 -0.78 -4.30
C HIS A 312 39.56 -1.05 -3.42
N TYR A 313 39.06 -2.29 -3.50
CA TYR A 313 38.15 -2.84 -2.51
C TYR A 313 38.94 -3.01 -1.21
N VAL A 314 38.48 -2.40 -0.12
CA VAL A 314 38.95 -2.71 1.22
C VAL A 314 37.97 -3.70 1.80
N GLU A 315 38.44 -4.90 2.10
CA GLU A 315 37.77 -5.96 2.85
C GLU A 315 37.19 -5.45 4.17
#